data_c27dc4086e70a2d1ce1d1ccb522b5aec
#
_entry.id   c27dc4086e70a2d1ce1d1ccb522b5aec
#
_cell.length_a   1.000
_cell.length_b   1.000
_cell.length_c   1.000
_cell.angle_alpha   90.00
_cell.angle_beta   90.00
_cell.angle_gamma   90.00
#
_symmetry.space_group_name_H-M   'P 1'
#
loop_
_entity.id
_entity.type
_entity.pdbx_description
1 polymer ?
#
loop_
_entity_poly.entity_id
_entity_poly.type
_entity_poly.pdbx_seq_one_letter_code
_entity_poly.pdbx_strand_id
1 'polypeptide(L)'
;MDKRFIIVGIQIVLIFTIVIIVTLFIRLNNAVKLEKRISRYSVRYDSSRDNTSMFDKVLKKYLSFIKKQRKKIRKLFPTLVKRYEKYVASDNIKAADYVTNKIVISCLFVLLTIIANIIQSKLVTIWQLLFSMAFGFFILDLVLIIQRKFNKKKIENEMLRAIIIMNNAFKSGKSTIQAVEIASRKLPNPVGYEFKKIYEEMQYGMSVDTVFDRFSKRVNIEEAEYLSSSLTILNRTGGNIVAVFDSIEKTLFDKKKLKEELKNTTTVSKLVVRIMLIVPLVFILLIYLFDPNYFDPFFESTLGYIFVAIAFILFIIYAYLLDRIVRVDY
;
A
#
# COMPACT_ATOMS: atom_id res chain seq x y z
N MET A 1 -11.67 0.43 -40.06
CA MET A 1 -11.00 0.62 -38.75
C MET A 1 -10.44 -0.72 -38.33
N ASP A 2 -9.12 -0.84 -38.25
CA ASP A 2 -8.45 -2.13 -38.02
C ASP A 2 -8.89 -2.73 -36.68
N LYS A 3 -9.29 -4.01 -36.72
CA LYS A 3 -9.67 -4.77 -35.50
C LYS A 3 -8.60 -4.70 -34.40
N ARG A 4 -7.33 -4.45 -34.76
CA ARG A 4 -6.20 -4.28 -33.85
C ARG A 4 -6.33 -3.00 -33.01
N PHE A 5 -6.76 -1.87 -33.59
CA PHE A 5 -6.99 -0.60 -32.86
C PHE A 5 -8.11 -0.73 -31.83
N ILE A 6 -9.17 -1.48 -32.15
CA ILE A 6 -10.28 -1.71 -31.20
C ILE A 6 -9.79 -2.58 -30.02
N ILE A 7 -8.97 -3.59 -30.27
CA ILE A 7 -8.41 -4.46 -29.23
C ILE A 7 -7.52 -3.65 -28.27
N VAL A 8 -6.63 -2.82 -28.82
CA VAL A 8 -5.75 -1.95 -28.03
C VAL A 8 -6.57 -0.93 -27.24
N GLY A 9 -7.61 -0.34 -27.84
CA GLY A 9 -8.52 0.57 -27.14
C GLY A 9 -9.22 -0.09 -25.95
N ILE A 10 -9.71 -1.33 -26.12
CA ILE A 10 -10.35 -2.09 -25.03
C ILE A 10 -9.35 -2.43 -23.93
N GLN A 11 -8.11 -2.80 -24.26
CA GLN A 11 -7.06 -3.06 -23.27
C GLN A 11 -6.72 -1.80 -22.47
N ILE A 12 -6.64 -0.63 -23.11
CA ILE A 12 -6.41 0.66 -22.45
C ILE A 12 -7.57 0.99 -21.51
N VAL A 13 -8.82 0.80 -21.93
CA VAL A 13 -10.01 1.02 -21.10
C VAL A 13 -10.02 0.07 -19.90
N LEU A 14 -9.64 -1.20 -20.08
CA LEU A 14 -9.51 -2.17 -19.00
C LEU A 14 -8.45 -1.76 -17.98
N ILE A 15 -7.28 -1.34 -18.43
CA ILE A 15 -6.20 -0.83 -17.56
C ILE A 15 -6.69 0.42 -16.80
N PHE A 16 -7.35 1.35 -17.49
CA PHE A 16 -7.87 2.59 -16.89
C PHE A 16 -8.94 2.31 -15.83
N THR A 17 -9.84 1.35 -16.07
CA THR A 17 -10.84 0.92 -15.08
C THR A 17 -10.20 0.25 -13.86
N ILE A 18 -9.14 -0.54 -14.04
CA ILE A 18 -8.37 -1.13 -12.94
C ILE A 18 -7.74 -0.02 -12.09
N VAL A 19 -7.10 0.97 -12.71
CA VAL A 19 -6.48 2.10 -12.02
C VAL A 19 -7.53 2.91 -11.25
N ILE A 20 -8.71 3.15 -11.84
CA ILE A 20 -9.83 3.84 -11.18
C ILE A 20 -10.32 3.03 -9.97
N ILE A 21 -10.51 1.72 -10.10
CA ILE A 21 -10.98 0.85 -9.01
C ILE A 21 -9.96 0.83 -7.87
N VAL A 22 -8.67 0.74 -8.17
CA VAL A 22 -7.59 0.76 -7.18
C VAL A 22 -7.52 2.11 -6.46
N THR A 23 -7.60 3.22 -7.22
CA THR A 23 -7.60 4.57 -6.63
C THR A 23 -8.85 4.85 -5.81
N LEU A 24 -10.02 4.37 -6.26
CA LEU A 24 -11.27 4.40 -5.51
C LEU A 24 -11.16 3.62 -4.20
N PHE A 25 -10.60 2.42 -4.22
CA PHE A 25 -10.42 1.61 -3.03
C PHE A 25 -9.47 2.27 -2.01
N ILE A 26 -8.37 2.83 -2.48
CA ILE A 26 -7.41 3.57 -1.62
C ILE A 26 -8.08 4.81 -1.01
N ARG A 27 -8.84 5.58 -1.80
CA ARG A 27 -9.59 6.75 -1.31
C ARG A 27 -10.73 6.37 -0.38
N LEU A 28 -11.45 5.28 -0.65
CA LEU A 28 -12.50 4.75 0.22
C LEU A 28 -11.97 4.40 1.62
N ASN A 29 -10.82 3.74 1.67
CA ASN A 29 -10.18 3.38 2.93
C ASN A 29 -9.79 4.63 3.74
N ASN A 30 -9.43 5.72 3.05
CA ASN A 30 -9.10 6.99 3.67
C ASN A 30 -10.36 7.83 4.02
N ALA A 31 -11.40 7.81 3.19
CA ALA A 31 -12.64 8.56 3.42
C ALA A 31 -13.47 8.00 4.59
N VAL A 32 -13.55 6.67 4.75
CA VAL A 32 -14.18 6.03 5.92
C VAL A 32 -13.48 6.43 7.22
N LYS A 33 -12.15 6.65 7.17
CA LYS A 33 -11.40 7.20 8.31
C LYS A 33 -11.72 8.67 8.57
N LEU A 34 -12.00 9.44 7.52
CA LEU A 34 -12.33 10.87 7.62
C LEU A 34 -13.78 11.08 8.14
N GLU A 35 -14.74 10.35 7.63
CA GLU A 35 -16.16 10.43 8.05
C GLU A 35 -16.33 10.08 9.54
N LYS A 36 -15.59 9.06 10.03
CA LYS A 36 -15.53 8.75 11.46
C LYS A 36 -14.89 9.87 12.31
N ARG A 37 -14.03 10.70 11.74
CA ARG A 37 -13.45 11.86 12.43
C ARG A 37 -14.44 13.02 12.50
N ILE A 38 -15.07 13.36 11.38
CA ILE A 38 -16.01 14.48 11.27
C ILE A 38 -17.25 14.23 12.15
N SER A 39 -17.80 13.03 12.17
CA SER A 39 -18.97 12.68 12.98
C SER A 39 -18.73 12.73 14.50
N ARG A 40 -17.48 12.70 14.97
CA ARG A 40 -17.15 12.82 16.39
C ARG A 40 -16.94 14.28 16.87
N TYR A 41 -16.69 15.21 15.93
CA TYR A 41 -16.38 16.60 16.28
C TYR A 41 -17.48 17.59 15.84
N SER A 42 -18.47 17.17 15.06
CA SER A 42 -19.57 18.04 14.66
C SER A 42 -20.80 17.82 15.50
N VAL A 43 -20.95 18.61 16.54
CA VAL A 43 -22.25 18.81 17.22
C VAL A 43 -23.18 19.72 16.38
N ARG A 44 -22.62 20.40 15.36
CA ARG A 44 -23.38 21.22 14.40
C ARG A 44 -22.60 21.31 13.08
N TYR A 45 -22.81 20.36 12.19
CA TYR A 45 -22.44 20.55 10.79
C TYR A 45 -23.69 20.92 10.00
N ASP A 46 -23.77 22.21 9.67
CA ASP A 46 -24.82 22.76 8.85
C ASP A 46 -24.69 22.19 7.44
N SER A 47 -25.74 21.51 6.97
CA SER A 47 -25.80 20.78 5.71
C SER A 47 -25.89 21.66 4.45
N SER A 48 -25.55 22.94 4.54
CA SER A 48 -25.81 23.95 3.51
C SER A 48 -24.66 24.29 2.55
N ARG A 49 -23.54 23.53 2.57
CA ARG A 49 -22.51 23.65 1.51
C ARG A 49 -22.34 22.33 0.75
N ASP A 50 -23.34 22.00 -0.02
CA ASP A 50 -23.35 20.88 -0.97
C ASP A 50 -22.56 21.22 -2.26
N ASN A 51 -21.25 21.42 -2.14
CA ASN A 51 -20.34 21.29 -3.28
C ASN A 51 -19.72 19.90 -3.28
N THR A 52 -20.57 18.88 -3.14
CA THR A 52 -20.10 17.48 -3.22
C THR A 52 -19.84 17.17 -4.68
N SER A 53 -18.58 16.94 -5.02
CA SER A 53 -18.15 16.45 -6.33
C SER A 53 -19.04 15.27 -6.76
N MET A 54 -19.35 15.19 -8.07
CA MET A 54 -20.09 14.04 -8.65
C MET A 54 -19.50 12.70 -8.19
N PHE A 55 -18.20 12.67 -7.98
CA PHE A 55 -17.45 11.57 -7.44
C PHE A 55 -17.86 11.21 -6.00
N ASP A 56 -18.07 12.18 -5.11
CA ASP A 56 -18.49 11.93 -3.73
C ASP A 56 -19.91 11.37 -3.64
N LYS A 57 -20.79 11.76 -4.59
CA LYS A 57 -22.15 11.19 -4.70
C LYS A 57 -22.10 9.71 -5.11
N VAL A 58 -21.28 9.38 -6.12
CA VAL A 58 -21.07 7.98 -6.56
C VAL A 58 -20.47 7.15 -5.42
N LEU A 59 -19.48 7.70 -4.72
CA LEU A 59 -18.81 7.06 -3.59
C LEU A 59 -19.79 6.76 -2.45
N LYS A 60 -20.62 7.73 -2.05
CA LYS A 60 -21.67 7.54 -1.03
C LYS A 60 -22.66 6.45 -1.45
N LYS A 61 -23.09 6.43 -2.71
CA LYS A 61 -23.99 5.40 -3.25
C LYS A 61 -23.35 4.00 -3.23
N TYR A 62 -22.09 3.89 -3.61
CA TYR A 62 -21.33 2.64 -3.55
C TYR A 62 -21.17 2.12 -2.11
N LEU A 63 -20.82 2.99 -1.17
CA LEU A 63 -20.70 2.63 0.25
C LEU A 63 -22.04 2.17 0.84
N SER A 64 -23.14 2.82 0.48
CA SER A 64 -24.48 2.41 0.92
C SER A 64 -24.86 1.02 0.38
N PHE A 65 -24.50 0.75 -0.89
CA PHE A 65 -24.71 -0.55 -1.52
C PHE A 65 -23.94 -1.66 -0.80
N ILE A 66 -22.63 -1.43 -0.50
CA ILE A 66 -21.81 -2.40 0.26
C ILE A 66 -22.38 -2.64 1.66
N LYS A 67 -22.78 -1.58 2.38
CA LYS A 67 -23.42 -1.72 3.69
C LYS A 67 -24.71 -2.57 3.63
N LYS A 68 -25.48 -2.45 2.56
CA LYS A 68 -26.71 -3.24 2.32
C LYS A 68 -26.40 -4.71 2.03
N GLN A 69 -25.39 -4.99 1.21
CA GLN A 69 -25.00 -6.37 0.85
C GLN A 69 -24.25 -7.11 1.97
N ARG A 70 -23.62 -6.39 2.90
CA ARG A 70 -22.85 -6.96 4.01
C ARG A 70 -23.59 -8.02 4.81
N LYS A 71 -24.89 -7.79 5.11
CA LYS A 71 -25.70 -8.74 5.86
C LYS A 71 -25.91 -10.05 5.09
N LYS A 72 -26.14 -9.98 3.77
CA LYS A 72 -26.31 -11.16 2.90
C LYS A 72 -25.02 -11.95 2.79
N ILE A 73 -23.90 -11.27 2.55
CA ILE A 73 -22.59 -11.92 2.33
C ILE A 73 -22.08 -12.57 3.63
N ARG A 74 -22.29 -11.94 4.78
CA ARG A 74 -21.97 -12.56 6.08
C ARG A 74 -22.76 -13.86 6.32
N LYS A 75 -23.98 -13.96 5.81
CA LYS A 75 -24.79 -15.19 5.90
C LYS A 75 -24.36 -16.25 4.88
N LEU A 76 -24.05 -15.84 3.65
CA LEU A 76 -23.67 -16.76 2.57
C LEU A 76 -22.25 -17.34 2.73
N PHE A 77 -21.29 -16.51 3.18
CA PHE A 77 -19.87 -16.88 3.26
C PHE A 77 -19.28 -16.64 4.65
N PRO A 78 -19.82 -17.28 5.72
CA PRO A 78 -19.37 -17.05 7.09
C PRO A 78 -17.89 -17.46 7.29
N THR A 79 -17.47 -18.54 6.67
CA THR A 79 -16.11 -19.08 6.76
C THR A 79 -15.07 -18.13 6.16
N LEU A 80 -15.37 -17.55 4.99
CA LEU A 80 -14.49 -16.55 4.36
C LEU A 80 -14.38 -15.29 5.23
N VAL A 81 -15.51 -14.78 5.72
CA VAL A 81 -15.51 -13.59 6.59
C VAL A 81 -14.67 -13.82 7.84
N LYS A 82 -14.79 -14.98 8.50
CA LYS A 82 -14.03 -15.35 9.69
C LYS A 82 -12.53 -15.46 9.39
N ARG A 83 -12.14 -16.03 8.22
CA ARG A 83 -10.75 -16.13 7.78
C ARG A 83 -10.13 -14.76 7.58
N TYR A 84 -10.86 -13.82 6.95
CA TYR A 84 -10.39 -12.47 6.71
C TYR A 84 -10.49 -11.55 7.94
N GLU A 85 -11.22 -11.91 8.98
CA GLU A 85 -11.34 -11.14 10.21
C GLU A 85 -9.99 -10.93 10.88
N LYS A 86 -9.19 -11.99 11.04
CA LYS A 86 -7.82 -11.90 11.56
C LYS A 86 -6.90 -11.13 10.61
N TYR A 87 -7.06 -11.35 9.29
CA TYR A 87 -6.23 -10.72 8.27
C TYR A 87 -6.42 -9.21 8.18
N VAL A 88 -7.65 -8.70 8.35
CA VAL A 88 -8.01 -7.28 8.18
C VAL A 88 -8.11 -6.52 9.51
N ALA A 89 -8.00 -7.21 10.65
CA ALA A 89 -8.14 -6.61 11.98
C ALA A 89 -7.17 -5.43 12.22
N SER A 90 -5.94 -5.50 11.68
CA SER A 90 -4.94 -4.46 11.81
C SER A 90 -5.30 -3.14 11.09
N ASP A 91 -6.16 -3.18 10.07
CA ASP A 91 -6.46 -2.04 9.21
C ASP A 91 -7.75 -1.28 9.60
N ASN A 92 -8.42 -1.68 10.68
CA ASN A 92 -9.71 -1.14 11.11
C ASN A 92 -10.84 -1.26 10.06
N ILE A 93 -10.71 -2.20 9.14
CA ILE A 93 -11.72 -2.51 8.14
C ILE A 93 -12.56 -3.68 8.67
N LYS A 94 -13.87 -3.60 8.53
CA LYS A 94 -14.72 -4.74 8.87
C LYS A 94 -14.52 -5.83 7.83
N ALA A 95 -14.17 -7.04 8.25
CA ALA A 95 -13.92 -8.18 7.35
C ALA A 95 -15.09 -8.44 6.39
N ALA A 96 -16.31 -8.27 6.86
CA ALA A 96 -17.49 -8.43 6.01
C ALA A 96 -17.57 -7.37 4.89
N ASP A 97 -17.16 -6.12 5.14
CA ASP A 97 -17.11 -5.08 4.10
C ASP A 97 -15.99 -5.37 3.10
N TYR A 98 -14.85 -5.88 3.58
CA TYR A 98 -13.73 -6.28 2.73
C TYR A 98 -14.08 -7.43 1.79
N VAL A 99 -14.68 -8.51 2.33
CA VAL A 99 -15.12 -9.66 1.53
C VAL A 99 -16.22 -9.24 0.54
N THR A 100 -17.13 -8.35 0.94
CA THR A 100 -18.16 -7.79 0.04
C THR A 100 -17.50 -7.07 -1.15
N ASN A 101 -16.50 -6.23 -0.89
CA ASN A 101 -15.75 -5.54 -1.94
C ASN A 101 -15.05 -6.53 -2.89
N LYS A 102 -14.45 -7.60 -2.36
CA LYS A 102 -13.81 -8.63 -3.19
C LYS A 102 -14.78 -9.28 -4.16
N ILE A 103 -15.95 -9.66 -3.67
CA ILE A 103 -16.99 -10.29 -4.49
C ILE A 103 -17.52 -9.31 -5.54
N VAL A 104 -17.80 -8.06 -5.16
CA VAL A 104 -18.31 -7.03 -6.08
C VAL A 104 -17.30 -6.74 -7.19
N ILE A 105 -16.02 -6.59 -6.84
CA ILE A 105 -14.95 -6.33 -7.82
C ILE A 105 -14.74 -7.54 -8.72
N SER A 106 -14.76 -8.76 -8.18
CA SER A 106 -14.67 -9.99 -8.97
C SER A 106 -15.82 -10.09 -9.99
N CYS A 107 -17.07 -9.82 -9.58
CA CYS A 107 -18.21 -9.77 -10.48
C CYS A 107 -18.07 -8.68 -11.56
N LEU A 108 -17.52 -7.53 -11.20
CA LEU A 108 -17.28 -6.44 -12.14
C LEU A 108 -16.25 -6.83 -13.20
N PHE A 109 -15.17 -7.53 -12.84
CA PHE A 109 -14.19 -8.05 -13.79
C PHE A 109 -14.80 -9.06 -14.76
N VAL A 110 -15.65 -9.98 -14.26
CA VAL A 110 -16.38 -10.93 -15.09
C VAL A 110 -17.29 -10.20 -16.09
N LEU A 111 -18.05 -9.19 -15.64
CA LEU A 111 -18.89 -8.38 -16.52
C LEU A 111 -18.08 -7.66 -17.60
N LEU A 112 -16.94 -7.07 -17.25
CA LEU A 112 -16.05 -6.41 -18.21
C LEU A 112 -15.52 -7.40 -19.25
N THR A 113 -15.16 -8.64 -18.84
CA THR A 113 -14.71 -9.69 -19.74
C THR A 113 -15.82 -10.10 -20.72
N ILE A 114 -17.06 -10.24 -20.27
CA ILE A 114 -18.21 -10.55 -21.11
C ILE A 114 -18.44 -9.43 -22.14
N ILE A 115 -18.46 -8.18 -21.71
CA ILE A 115 -18.64 -7.01 -22.57
C ILE A 115 -17.53 -6.94 -23.62
N ALA A 116 -16.27 -7.14 -23.22
CA ALA A 116 -15.14 -7.13 -24.15
C ALA A 116 -15.24 -8.23 -25.24
N ASN A 117 -15.69 -9.43 -24.89
CA ASN A 117 -15.91 -10.51 -25.85
C ASN A 117 -17.08 -10.22 -26.79
N ILE A 118 -18.19 -9.63 -26.30
CA ILE A 118 -19.33 -9.23 -27.14
C ILE A 118 -18.89 -8.21 -28.18
N ILE A 119 -18.11 -7.19 -27.79
CA ILE A 119 -17.59 -6.16 -28.72
C ILE A 119 -16.69 -6.80 -29.80
N GLN A 120 -15.92 -7.83 -29.43
CA GLN A 120 -15.03 -8.57 -30.37
C GLN A 120 -15.78 -9.62 -31.18
N SER A 121 -17.07 -9.81 -30.99
CA SER A 121 -17.88 -10.89 -31.60
C SER A 121 -17.28 -12.28 -31.40
N LYS A 122 -16.63 -12.50 -30.23
CA LYS A 122 -16.03 -13.78 -29.83
C LYS A 122 -16.87 -14.48 -28.79
N LEU A 123 -16.90 -15.80 -28.86
CA LEU A 123 -17.53 -16.60 -27.80
C LEU A 123 -16.67 -16.54 -26.53
N VAL A 124 -17.36 -16.35 -25.40
CA VAL A 124 -16.70 -16.31 -24.09
C VAL A 124 -16.26 -17.71 -23.69
N THR A 125 -14.98 -17.91 -23.47
CA THR A 125 -14.43 -19.19 -23.02
C THR A 125 -14.52 -19.31 -21.51
N ILE A 126 -14.85 -20.48 -20.97
CA ILE A 126 -14.95 -20.72 -19.51
C ILE A 126 -13.65 -20.34 -18.80
N TRP A 127 -12.49 -20.61 -19.39
CA TRP A 127 -11.19 -20.23 -18.83
C TRP A 127 -11.03 -18.73 -18.66
N GLN A 128 -11.51 -17.91 -19.60
CA GLN A 128 -11.48 -16.44 -19.47
C GLN A 128 -12.31 -15.96 -18.29
N LEU A 129 -13.48 -16.54 -18.05
CA LEU A 129 -14.31 -16.20 -16.91
C LEU A 129 -13.67 -16.59 -15.58
N LEU A 130 -13.06 -17.80 -15.51
CA LEU A 130 -12.36 -18.26 -14.30
C LEU A 130 -11.15 -17.37 -13.99
N PHE A 131 -10.32 -17.04 -14.97
CA PHE A 131 -9.17 -16.15 -14.78
C PHE A 131 -9.62 -14.73 -14.36
N SER A 132 -10.63 -14.19 -15.02
CA SER A 132 -11.18 -12.87 -14.68
C SER A 132 -11.73 -12.83 -13.25
N MET A 133 -12.45 -13.87 -12.84
CA MET A 133 -12.99 -14.00 -11.48
C MET A 133 -11.86 -14.11 -10.45
N ALA A 134 -10.87 -14.96 -10.69
CA ALA A 134 -9.72 -15.13 -9.81
C ALA A 134 -8.91 -13.82 -9.70
N PHE A 135 -8.63 -13.16 -10.83
CA PHE A 135 -7.90 -11.90 -10.87
C PHE A 135 -8.61 -10.80 -10.06
N GLY A 136 -9.93 -10.60 -10.29
CA GLY A 136 -10.72 -9.63 -9.52
C GLY A 136 -10.77 -9.94 -8.02
N PHE A 137 -10.70 -11.23 -7.65
CA PHE A 137 -10.69 -11.64 -6.25
C PHE A 137 -9.35 -11.38 -5.56
N PHE A 138 -8.21 -11.60 -6.23
CA PHE A 138 -6.88 -11.45 -5.64
C PHE A 138 -6.32 -10.02 -5.70
N ILE A 139 -6.78 -9.18 -6.64
CA ILE A 139 -6.26 -7.83 -6.82
C ILE A 139 -6.39 -6.96 -5.55
N LEU A 140 -7.46 -7.13 -4.77
CA LEU A 140 -7.63 -6.41 -3.51
C LEU A 140 -6.65 -6.83 -2.42
N ASP A 141 -6.26 -8.10 -2.37
CA ASP A 141 -5.24 -8.56 -1.42
C ASP A 141 -3.89 -7.94 -1.78
N LEU A 142 -3.55 -7.90 -3.07
CA LEU A 142 -2.34 -7.27 -3.56
C LEU A 142 -2.31 -5.77 -3.18
N VAL A 143 -3.41 -5.05 -3.43
CA VAL A 143 -3.52 -3.62 -3.08
C VAL A 143 -3.36 -3.41 -1.57
N LEU A 144 -3.97 -4.27 -0.74
CA LEU A 144 -3.85 -4.17 0.71
C LEU A 144 -2.41 -4.44 1.20
N ILE A 145 -1.72 -5.44 0.63
CA ILE A 145 -0.31 -5.74 0.94
C ILE A 145 0.57 -4.54 0.59
N ILE A 146 0.40 -3.97 -0.60
CA ILE A 146 1.14 -2.79 -1.05
C ILE A 146 0.87 -1.61 -0.11
N GLN A 147 -0.39 -1.35 0.23
CA GLN A 147 -0.77 -0.26 1.13
C GLN A 147 -0.17 -0.43 2.53
N ARG A 148 -0.15 -1.66 3.08
CA ARG A 148 0.50 -1.96 4.36
C ARG A 148 2.00 -1.67 4.31
N LYS A 149 2.68 -2.10 3.24
CA LYS A 149 4.10 -1.83 3.04
C LYS A 149 4.39 -0.34 2.98
N PHE A 150 3.59 0.44 2.26
CA PHE A 150 3.71 1.90 2.21
C PHE A 150 3.43 2.56 3.56
N ASN A 151 2.39 2.12 4.28
CA ASN A 151 2.07 2.65 5.60
C ASN A 151 3.19 2.35 6.60
N LYS A 152 3.72 1.11 6.60
CA LYS A 152 4.86 0.71 7.43
C LYS A 152 6.07 1.62 7.19
N LYS A 153 6.45 1.82 5.93
CA LYS A 153 7.56 2.71 5.56
C LYS A 153 7.32 4.17 5.97
N LYS A 154 6.09 4.67 5.87
CA LYS A 154 5.74 6.01 6.36
C LYS A 154 5.88 6.11 7.87
N ILE A 155 5.47 5.08 8.63
CA ILE A 155 5.63 5.06 10.07
C ILE A 155 7.12 5.07 10.43
N GLU A 156 7.92 4.20 9.83
CA GLU A 156 9.37 4.13 10.02
C GLU A 156 10.04 5.50 9.81
N ASN A 157 9.73 6.18 8.70
CA ASN A 157 10.32 7.48 8.38
C ASN A 157 9.95 8.60 9.39
N GLU A 158 8.79 8.52 10.01
CA GLU A 158 8.30 9.53 10.96
C GLU A 158 8.57 9.18 12.44
N MET A 159 9.13 7.98 12.73
CA MET A 159 9.38 7.56 14.11
C MET A 159 10.35 8.48 14.84
N LEU A 160 11.44 8.90 14.20
CA LEU A 160 12.37 9.87 14.79
C LEU A 160 11.64 11.14 15.20
N ARG A 161 10.76 11.67 14.36
CA ARG A 161 9.97 12.86 14.68
C ARG A 161 9.03 12.62 15.85
N ALA A 162 8.45 11.41 15.95
CA ALA A 162 7.63 11.04 17.09
C ALA A 162 8.42 11.07 18.40
N ILE A 163 9.63 10.51 18.38
CA ILE A 163 10.54 10.49 19.54
C ILE A 163 10.93 11.91 19.95
N ILE A 164 11.32 12.77 19.01
CA ILE A 164 11.66 14.18 19.28
C ILE A 164 10.49 14.91 19.94
N ILE A 165 9.27 14.73 19.46
CA ILE A 165 8.07 15.35 20.03
C ILE A 165 7.84 14.88 21.45
N MET A 166 7.96 13.58 21.72
CA MET A 166 7.81 13.00 23.06
C MET A 166 8.92 13.46 23.99
N ASN A 167 10.17 13.47 23.54
CA ASN A 167 11.32 13.91 24.30
C ASN A 167 11.19 15.36 24.74
N ASN A 168 10.79 16.25 23.83
CA ASN A 168 10.51 17.66 24.17
C ASN A 168 9.36 17.81 25.18
N ALA A 169 8.35 16.94 25.11
CA ALA A 169 7.29 16.93 26.11
C ALA A 169 7.80 16.48 27.49
N PHE A 170 8.65 15.46 27.57
CA PHE A 170 9.27 15.02 28.82
C PHE A 170 10.22 16.06 29.40
N LYS A 171 11.05 16.73 28.59
CA LYS A 171 11.87 17.86 29.01
C LYS A 171 11.05 19.02 29.59
N SER A 172 9.80 19.17 29.13
CA SER A 172 8.82 20.15 29.65
C SER A 172 8.03 19.61 30.87
N GLY A 173 8.42 18.49 31.47
CA GLY A 173 7.76 17.90 32.64
C GLY A 173 6.41 17.26 32.39
N LYS A 174 6.08 16.92 31.12
CA LYS A 174 4.83 16.25 30.77
C LYS A 174 4.88 14.77 31.12
N SER A 175 3.74 14.19 31.54
CA SER A 175 3.60 12.77 31.77
C SER A 175 3.61 11.98 30.44
N THR A 176 3.83 10.66 30.51
CA THR A 176 3.87 9.78 29.31
C THR A 176 2.57 9.89 28.50
N ILE A 177 1.41 9.91 29.16
CA ILE A 177 0.12 10.03 28.47
C ILE A 177 -0.03 11.39 27.76
N GLN A 178 0.45 12.47 28.37
CA GLN A 178 0.44 13.81 27.76
C GLN A 178 1.42 13.89 26.58
N ALA A 179 2.61 13.30 26.69
CA ALA A 179 3.58 13.25 25.60
C ALA A 179 3.03 12.48 24.38
N VAL A 180 2.39 11.34 24.61
CA VAL A 180 1.71 10.56 23.57
C VAL A 180 0.54 11.34 22.94
N GLU A 181 -0.24 12.06 23.76
CA GLU A 181 -1.33 12.91 23.25
C GLU A 181 -0.79 13.99 22.30
N ILE A 182 0.27 14.70 22.71
CA ILE A 182 0.91 15.73 21.89
C ILE A 182 1.43 15.12 20.57
N ALA A 183 2.10 13.97 20.65
CA ALA A 183 2.59 13.25 19.47
C ALA A 183 1.43 12.87 18.54
N SER A 184 0.33 12.33 19.07
CA SER A 184 -0.84 11.93 18.27
C SER A 184 -1.49 13.08 17.50
N ARG A 185 -1.42 14.30 18.04
CA ARG A 185 -1.98 15.51 17.40
C ARG A 185 -1.05 16.13 16.38
N LYS A 186 0.28 16.08 16.62
CA LYS A 186 1.29 16.75 15.78
C LYS A 186 1.79 15.89 14.62
N LEU A 187 1.68 14.56 14.72
CA LEU A 187 2.19 13.65 13.70
C LEU A 187 1.18 13.44 12.56
N PRO A 188 1.66 13.35 11.31
CA PRO A 188 0.81 13.02 10.17
C PRO A 188 0.34 11.55 10.23
N ASN A 189 -0.72 11.23 9.47
CA ASN A 189 -1.12 9.83 9.33
C ASN A 189 -0.16 9.08 8.39
N PRO A 190 0.14 7.80 8.64
CA PRO A 190 -0.50 6.88 9.60
C PRO A 190 0.02 6.94 11.03
N VAL A 191 1.16 7.60 11.32
CA VAL A 191 1.80 7.59 12.64
C VAL A 191 0.91 8.22 13.70
N GLY A 192 0.39 9.42 13.44
CA GLY A 192 -0.51 10.10 14.36
C GLY A 192 -1.73 9.26 14.75
N TYR A 193 -2.20 8.41 13.83
CA TYR A 193 -3.28 7.47 14.12
C TYR A 193 -2.84 6.35 15.07
N GLU A 194 -1.64 5.80 14.92
CA GLU A 194 -1.12 4.79 15.83
C GLU A 194 -0.86 5.37 17.23
N PHE A 195 -0.27 6.56 17.32
CA PHE A 195 -0.11 7.28 18.61
C PHE A 195 -1.45 7.63 19.25
N LYS A 196 -2.48 7.92 18.45
CA LYS A 196 -3.83 8.12 18.97
C LYS A 196 -4.41 6.85 19.60
N LYS A 197 -4.15 5.68 19.02
CA LYS A 197 -4.55 4.40 19.62
C LYS A 197 -3.83 4.18 20.96
N ILE A 198 -2.51 4.45 21.02
CA ILE A 198 -1.73 4.37 22.25
C ILE A 198 -2.38 5.26 23.31
N TYR A 199 -2.68 6.52 22.99
CA TYR A 199 -3.33 7.45 23.89
C TYR A 199 -4.70 6.96 24.39
N GLU A 200 -5.56 6.47 23.48
CA GLU A 200 -6.88 5.93 23.81
C GLU A 200 -6.74 4.70 24.75
N GLU A 201 -5.84 3.77 24.45
CA GLU A 201 -5.59 2.56 25.27
C GLU A 201 -5.07 2.94 26.68
N MET A 202 -4.20 3.95 26.80
CA MET A 202 -3.72 4.47 28.10
C MET A 202 -4.84 5.16 28.87
N GLN A 203 -5.74 5.89 28.21
CA GLN A 203 -6.91 6.50 28.86
C GLN A 203 -7.88 5.43 29.43
N TYR A 204 -7.94 4.26 28.81
CA TYR A 204 -8.71 3.12 29.36
C TYR A 204 -7.99 2.39 30.49
N GLY A 205 -6.89 2.93 31.00
CA GLY A 205 -6.17 2.38 32.16
C GLY A 205 -5.18 1.25 31.84
N MET A 206 -4.87 1.03 30.57
CA MET A 206 -3.82 0.06 30.24
C MET A 206 -2.44 0.60 30.58
N SER A 207 -1.55 -0.29 31.07
CA SER A 207 -0.17 0.08 31.41
C SER A 207 0.63 0.48 30.17
N VAL A 208 1.60 1.39 30.37
CA VAL A 208 2.50 1.89 29.33
C VAL A 208 3.17 0.73 28.60
N ASP A 209 3.70 -0.25 29.33
CA ASP A 209 4.36 -1.42 28.76
C ASP A 209 3.47 -2.22 27.82
N THR A 210 2.23 -2.50 28.27
CA THR A 210 1.26 -3.28 27.47
C THR A 210 0.89 -2.56 26.19
N VAL A 211 0.69 -1.24 26.27
CA VAL A 211 0.25 -0.44 25.11
C VAL A 211 1.36 -0.31 24.07
N PHE A 212 2.60 -0.06 24.52
CA PHE A 212 3.74 0.04 23.60
C PHE A 212 4.15 -1.32 23.04
N ASP A 213 4.02 -2.42 23.79
CA ASP A 213 4.20 -3.78 23.27
C ASP A 213 3.18 -4.09 22.17
N ARG A 214 1.89 -3.77 22.39
CA ARG A 214 0.88 -3.90 21.34
C ARG A 214 1.15 -3.04 20.12
N PHE A 215 1.64 -1.82 20.32
CA PHE A 215 2.03 -0.93 19.24
C PHE A 215 3.17 -1.51 18.43
N SER A 216 4.26 -1.97 19.07
CA SER A 216 5.42 -2.54 18.37
C SER A 216 5.04 -3.79 17.55
N LYS A 217 4.25 -4.69 18.11
CA LYS A 217 3.73 -5.88 17.41
C LYS A 217 2.80 -5.54 16.24
N ARG A 218 2.00 -4.47 16.37
CA ARG A 218 1.05 -4.05 15.33
C ARG A 218 1.74 -3.39 14.15
N VAL A 219 2.71 -2.51 14.41
CA VAL A 219 3.44 -1.77 13.39
C VAL A 219 4.59 -2.61 12.80
N ASN A 220 5.20 -3.44 13.62
CA ASN A 220 6.27 -4.38 13.27
C ASN A 220 7.44 -3.69 12.54
N ILE A 221 8.01 -2.65 13.18
CA ILE A 221 9.25 -1.97 12.78
C ILE A 221 10.22 -1.97 13.96
N GLU A 222 11.51 -1.98 13.65
CA GLU A 222 12.58 -2.05 14.62
C GLU A 222 12.57 -0.85 15.60
N GLU A 223 12.29 0.35 15.10
CA GLU A 223 12.19 1.58 15.89
C GLU A 223 11.06 1.52 16.95
N ALA A 224 9.95 0.87 16.61
CA ALA A 224 8.83 0.71 17.56
C ALA A 224 9.14 -0.34 18.62
N GLU A 225 9.84 -1.41 18.24
CA GLU A 225 10.32 -2.44 19.16
C GLU A 225 11.38 -1.87 20.14
N TYR A 226 12.32 -1.10 19.61
CA TYR A 226 13.34 -0.42 20.41
C TYR A 226 12.71 0.55 21.43
N LEU A 227 11.73 1.38 21.00
CA LEU A 227 10.99 2.26 21.90
C LEU A 227 10.23 1.49 22.98
N SER A 228 9.51 0.42 22.59
CA SER A 228 8.76 -0.42 23.53
C SER A 228 9.65 -1.07 24.58
N SER A 229 10.76 -1.67 24.16
CA SER A 229 11.73 -2.34 25.05
C SER A 229 12.36 -1.33 26.01
N SER A 230 12.75 -0.15 25.52
CA SER A 230 13.34 0.90 26.35
C SER A 230 12.37 1.40 27.42
N LEU A 231 11.09 1.60 27.08
CA LEU A 231 10.05 1.99 28.05
C LEU A 231 9.78 0.89 29.07
N THR A 232 9.76 -0.36 28.65
CA THR A 232 9.58 -1.51 29.56
C THR A 232 10.73 -1.59 30.59
N ILE A 233 11.97 -1.40 30.14
CA ILE A 233 13.15 -1.40 31.02
C ILE A 233 13.03 -0.20 31.99
N LEU A 234 12.73 1.00 31.47
CA LEU A 234 12.58 2.21 32.26
C LEU A 234 11.54 2.06 33.38
N ASN A 235 10.37 1.50 33.08
CA ASN A 235 9.30 1.27 34.04
C ASN A 235 9.70 0.26 35.14
N ARG A 236 10.56 -0.71 34.82
CA ARG A 236 11.05 -1.71 35.80
C ARG A 236 12.17 -1.16 36.68
N THR A 237 13.04 -0.33 36.12
CA THR A 237 14.25 0.17 36.81
C THR A 237 14.05 1.54 37.49
N GLY A 238 12.99 2.26 37.17
CA GLY A 238 12.70 3.59 37.72
C GLY A 238 13.68 4.69 37.28
N GLY A 239 14.23 4.58 36.06
CA GLY A 239 15.23 5.50 35.53
C GLY A 239 14.68 6.88 35.10
N ASN A 240 15.59 7.74 34.65
CA ASN A 240 15.24 9.05 34.11
C ASN A 240 14.71 8.94 32.67
N ILE A 241 13.42 9.22 32.47
CA ILE A 241 12.75 9.12 31.16
C ILE A 241 13.38 10.04 30.12
N VAL A 242 13.84 11.24 30.51
CA VAL A 242 14.47 12.18 29.57
C VAL A 242 15.80 11.63 29.06
N ALA A 243 16.63 11.07 29.94
CA ALA A 243 17.90 10.47 29.54
C ALA A 243 17.72 9.29 28.59
N VAL A 244 16.70 8.45 28.83
CA VAL A 244 16.37 7.32 27.93
C VAL A 244 15.91 7.84 26.56
N PHE A 245 15.02 8.84 26.53
CA PHE A 245 14.55 9.40 25.25
C PHE A 245 15.63 10.17 24.51
N ASP A 246 16.55 10.85 25.18
CA ASP A 246 17.74 11.46 24.54
C ASP A 246 18.62 10.40 23.88
N SER A 247 18.81 9.25 24.54
CA SER A 247 19.58 8.12 23.97
C SER A 247 18.87 7.51 22.74
N ILE A 248 17.54 7.31 22.83
CA ILE A 248 16.74 6.78 21.71
C ILE A 248 16.78 7.76 20.53
N GLU A 249 16.59 9.06 20.78
CA GLU A 249 16.64 10.11 19.77
C GLU A 249 17.99 10.09 19.02
N LYS A 250 19.10 10.07 19.78
CA LYS A 250 20.44 10.00 19.21
C LYS A 250 20.66 8.75 18.34
N THR A 251 20.29 7.59 18.86
CA THR A 251 20.41 6.32 18.13
C THR A 251 19.63 6.32 16.82
N LEU A 252 18.38 6.79 16.85
CA LEU A 252 17.54 6.85 15.66
C LEU A 252 18.02 7.94 14.67
N PHE A 253 18.56 9.04 15.19
CA PHE A 253 19.15 10.08 14.35
C PHE A 253 20.39 9.56 13.61
N ASP A 254 21.30 8.90 14.32
CA ASP A 254 22.54 8.33 13.75
C ASP A 254 22.19 7.23 12.72
N LYS A 255 21.23 6.37 13.03
CA LYS A 255 20.72 5.35 12.09
C LYS A 255 20.13 6.00 10.84
N LYS A 256 19.34 7.07 10.98
CA LYS A 256 18.76 7.78 9.83
C LYS A 256 19.84 8.44 8.98
N LYS A 257 20.82 9.10 9.61
CA LYS A 257 21.94 9.73 8.93
C LYS A 257 22.72 8.71 8.11
N LEU A 258 23.10 7.58 8.71
CA LEU A 258 23.80 6.50 8.03
C LEU A 258 22.98 5.97 6.84
N LYS A 259 21.68 5.77 7.01
CA LYS A 259 20.77 5.32 5.92
C LYS A 259 20.70 6.33 4.78
N GLU A 260 20.72 7.62 5.07
CA GLU A 260 20.72 8.69 4.05
C GLU A 260 22.08 8.75 3.33
N GLU A 261 23.20 8.64 4.02
CA GLU A 261 24.54 8.58 3.43
C GLU A 261 24.68 7.38 2.48
N LEU A 262 24.29 6.19 2.92
CA LEU A 262 24.31 4.99 2.08
C LEU A 262 23.39 5.14 0.86
N LYS A 263 22.19 5.72 1.04
CA LYS A 263 21.26 5.98 -0.07
C LYS A 263 21.86 6.93 -1.08
N ASN A 264 22.51 8.01 -0.64
CA ASN A 264 23.14 9.00 -1.53
C ASN A 264 24.28 8.37 -2.34
N THR A 265 25.16 7.61 -1.68
CA THR A 265 26.27 6.92 -2.33
C THR A 265 25.79 5.91 -3.38
N THR A 266 24.69 5.17 -3.09
CA THR A 266 24.17 4.14 -4.01
C THR A 266 23.23 4.69 -5.08
N THR A 267 22.76 5.94 -4.95
CA THR A 267 21.77 6.51 -5.89
C THR A 267 22.35 6.66 -7.30
N VAL A 268 23.59 7.13 -7.43
CA VAL A 268 24.27 7.29 -8.73
C VAL A 268 24.46 5.93 -9.39
N SER A 269 24.95 4.93 -8.65
CA SER A 269 25.14 3.57 -9.16
C SER A 269 23.81 2.96 -9.65
N LYS A 270 22.73 3.15 -8.90
CA LYS A 270 21.38 2.68 -9.30
C LYS A 270 20.86 3.37 -10.56
N LEU A 271 21.20 4.64 -10.75
CA LEU A 271 20.82 5.40 -11.94
C LEU A 271 21.58 4.88 -13.17
N VAL A 272 22.87 4.65 -13.05
CA VAL A 272 23.70 4.06 -14.12
C VAL A 272 23.16 2.70 -14.55
N VAL A 273 22.85 1.82 -13.59
CA VAL A 273 22.26 0.49 -13.88
C VAL A 273 20.92 0.60 -14.60
N ARG A 274 20.04 1.54 -14.20
CA ARG A 274 18.78 1.74 -14.92
C ARG A 274 19.00 2.19 -16.36
N ILE A 275 19.92 3.11 -16.57
CA ILE A 275 20.27 3.57 -17.93
C ILE A 275 20.78 2.37 -18.74
N MET A 276 21.71 1.59 -18.19
CA MET A 276 22.25 0.40 -18.87
C MET A 276 21.17 -0.63 -19.24
N LEU A 277 20.14 -0.81 -18.39
CA LEU A 277 19.01 -1.70 -18.69
C LEU A 277 18.08 -1.14 -19.78
N ILE A 278 17.90 0.16 -19.82
CA ILE A 278 16.99 0.82 -20.77
C ILE A 278 17.62 0.93 -22.16
N VAL A 279 18.93 1.15 -22.26
CA VAL A 279 19.64 1.37 -23.53
C VAL A 279 19.37 0.28 -24.57
N PRO A 280 19.52 -1.03 -24.29
CA PRO A 280 19.24 -2.06 -25.29
C PRO A 280 17.78 -2.05 -25.77
N LEU A 281 16.82 -1.79 -24.86
CA LEU A 281 15.41 -1.74 -25.21
C LEU A 281 15.10 -0.53 -26.11
N VAL A 282 15.73 0.61 -25.86
CA VAL A 282 15.61 1.79 -26.71
C VAL A 282 16.21 1.52 -28.08
N PHE A 283 17.35 0.84 -28.17
CA PHE A 283 17.94 0.46 -29.46
C PHE A 283 17.01 -0.45 -30.27
N ILE A 284 16.43 -1.48 -29.65
CA ILE A 284 15.47 -2.35 -30.33
C ILE A 284 14.27 -1.53 -30.83
N LEU A 285 13.75 -0.61 -29.99
CA LEU A 285 12.63 0.24 -30.37
C LEU A 285 13.00 1.19 -31.54
N LEU A 286 14.18 1.78 -31.52
CA LEU A 286 14.65 2.66 -32.61
C LEU A 286 14.78 1.87 -33.92
N ILE A 287 15.40 0.68 -33.93
CA ILE A 287 15.51 -0.16 -35.11
C ILE A 287 14.12 -0.47 -35.67
N TYR A 288 13.17 -0.86 -34.79
CA TYR A 288 11.79 -1.14 -35.22
C TYR A 288 11.07 0.08 -35.82
N LEU A 289 11.35 1.30 -35.30
CA LEU A 289 10.77 2.54 -35.83
C LEU A 289 11.34 2.92 -37.20
N PHE A 290 12.62 2.66 -37.44
CA PHE A 290 13.28 2.98 -38.71
C PHE A 290 12.99 1.92 -39.79
N ASP A 291 12.95 0.65 -39.41
CA ASP A 291 12.64 -0.47 -40.28
C ASP A 291 11.80 -1.53 -39.54
N PRO A 292 10.47 -1.44 -39.64
CA PRO A 292 9.57 -2.40 -38.97
C PRO A 292 9.80 -3.87 -39.41
N ASN A 293 10.33 -4.09 -40.60
CA ASN A 293 10.55 -5.44 -41.15
C ASN A 293 11.93 -6.03 -40.80
N TYR A 294 12.79 -5.21 -40.13
CA TYR A 294 14.14 -5.64 -39.74
C TYR A 294 14.18 -6.93 -38.93
N PHE A 295 13.17 -7.15 -38.11
CA PHE A 295 13.10 -8.33 -37.24
C PHE A 295 12.34 -9.52 -37.85
N ASP A 296 11.69 -9.37 -39.00
CA ASP A 296 10.92 -10.42 -39.64
C ASP A 296 11.75 -11.71 -39.94
N PRO A 297 13.00 -11.62 -40.45
CA PRO A 297 13.82 -12.82 -40.70
C PRO A 297 14.10 -13.65 -39.43
N PHE A 298 14.11 -13.00 -38.25
CA PHE A 298 14.30 -13.71 -36.99
C PHE A 298 13.04 -14.49 -36.57
N PHE A 299 11.87 -14.08 -37.02
CA PHE A 299 10.59 -14.73 -36.69
C PHE A 299 10.08 -15.66 -37.82
N GLU A 300 10.73 -15.67 -38.98
CA GLU A 300 10.38 -16.57 -40.10
C GLU A 300 11.20 -17.87 -40.13
N SER A 301 12.34 -17.92 -39.45
CA SER A 301 13.21 -19.09 -39.45
C SER A 301 13.34 -19.76 -38.07
N THR A 302 13.47 -21.07 -38.03
CA THR A 302 13.70 -21.83 -36.79
C THR A 302 15.00 -21.39 -36.09
N LEU A 303 16.05 -21.10 -36.85
CA LEU A 303 17.32 -20.58 -36.33
C LEU A 303 17.14 -19.19 -35.72
N GLY A 304 16.31 -18.33 -36.32
CA GLY A 304 16.00 -17.01 -35.81
C GLY A 304 15.31 -17.04 -34.43
N TYR A 305 14.36 -17.93 -34.22
CA TYR A 305 13.74 -18.15 -32.92
C TYR A 305 14.76 -18.54 -31.83
N ILE A 306 15.73 -19.42 -32.20
CA ILE A 306 16.80 -19.81 -31.27
C ILE A 306 17.67 -18.62 -30.91
N PHE A 307 18.05 -17.77 -31.87
CA PHE A 307 18.82 -16.55 -31.60
C PHE A 307 18.08 -15.57 -30.69
N VAL A 308 16.79 -15.33 -30.94
CA VAL A 308 15.95 -14.46 -30.08
C VAL A 308 15.85 -15.04 -28.67
N ALA A 309 15.66 -16.35 -28.53
CA ALA A 309 15.60 -16.99 -27.21
C ALA A 309 16.94 -16.87 -26.45
N ILE A 310 18.07 -17.08 -27.14
CA ILE A 310 19.41 -16.90 -26.54
C ILE A 310 19.62 -15.43 -26.12
N ALA A 311 19.30 -14.48 -27.00
CA ALA A 311 19.42 -13.04 -26.69
C ALA A 311 18.57 -12.64 -25.47
N PHE A 312 17.36 -13.18 -25.37
CA PHE A 312 16.48 -12.94 -24.23
C PHE A 312 17.03 -13.52 -22.92
N ILE A 313 17.57 -14.76 -22.97
CA ILE A 313 18.21 -15.37 -21.80
C ILE A 313 19.44 -14.55 -21.37
N LEU A 314 20.28 -14.14 -22.31
CA LEU A 314 21.45 -13.30 -22.04
C LEU A 314 21.05 -11.95 -21.44
N PHE A 315 19.97 -11.35 -21.92
CA PHE A 315 19.44 -10.10 -21.37
C PHE A 315 18.94 -10.28 -19.91
N ILE A 316 18.29 -11.41 -19.59
CA ILE A 316 17.89 -11.72 -18.21
C ILE A 316 19.12 -11.89 -17.32
N ILE A 317 20.15 -12.62 -17.77
CA ILE A 317 21.39 -12.80 -17.01
C ILE A 317 22.07 -11.43 -16.79
N TYR A 318 22.16 -10.62 -17.83
CA TYR A 318 22.70 -9.27 -17.76
C TYR A 318 21.94 -8.39 -16.75
N ALA A 319 20.60 -8.39 -16.79
CA ALA A 319 19.78 -7.66 -15.84
C ALA A 319 19.97 -8.15 -14.39
N TYR A 320 20.08 -9.46 -14.20
CA TYR A 320 20.34 -10.05 -12.89
C TYR A 320 21.72 -9.68 -12.34
N LEU A 321 22.77 -9.73 -13.16
CA LEU A 321 24.13 -9.36 -12.75
C LEU A 321 24.22 -7.89 -12.39
N LEU A 322 23.62 -7.00 -13.18
CA LEU A 322 23.59 -5.56 -12.90
C LEU A 322 22.86 -5.26 -11.58
N ASP A 323 21.71 -5.90 -11.35
CA ASP A 323 20.97 -5.71 -10.08
C ASP A 323 21.77 -6.23 -8.88
N ARG A 324 22.49 -7.34 -9.03
CA ARG A 324 23.33 -7.91 -7.97
C ARG A 324 24.52 -7.02 -7.61
N ILE A 325 25.16 -6.38 -8.58
CA ILE A 325 26.33 -5.49 -8.35
C ILE A 325 25.92 -4.26 -7.51
N VAL A 326 24.68 -3.78 -7.67
CA VAL A 326 24.20 -2.55 -7.01
C VAL A 326 23.39 -2.82 -5.75
N ARG A 327 23.07 -4.08 -5.45
CA ARG A 327 22.47 -4.43 -4.17
C ARG A 327 23.52 -4.28 -3.07
N VAL A 328 23.43 -3.16 -2.35
CA VAL A 328 24.01 -3.06 -1.02
C VAL A 328 22.91 -3.54 -0.07
N ASP A 329 23.13 -4.69 0.57
CA ASP A 329 22.24 -5.18 1.63
C ASP A 329 22.35 -4.24 2.83
N TYR A 330 21.19 -3.72 3.27
CA TYR A 330 21.03 -2.84 4.43
C TYR A 330 20.57 -3.65 5.63
#